data_78b41e13bdf0ecdc01ab840d4bb99c3d
#
_entry.id   78b41e13bdf0ecdc01ab840d4bb99c3d
#
_cell.length_a   1.000
_cell.length_b   1.000
_cell.length_c   1.000
_cell.angle_alpha   90.00
_cell.angle_beta   90.00
_cell.angle_gamma   90.00
#
_symmetry.space_group_name_H-M   'P 1'
#
loop_
_entity.id
_entity.type
_entity.pdbx_description
1 polymer ?
#
loop_
_entity_poly.entity_id
_entity_poly.type
_entity_poly.pdbx_seq_one_letter_code
_entity_poly.pdbx_strand_id
1 'polypeptide(L)'
;MAEWHIAEESFERFLRTEVSREEGRQIIQHLLKGCPQCSELAYRLTATLGLWAETNGTGQAGWEEAYEEVFRRALAFASQEEQRLAVEKLRGWAQWAQLEPLTPQLRFVTVEADKGFHTWGLYDRLLEASRWYTRTDPAEAVDIVRLAIVVAEHLDPEEIGAERLADLQASAWAALGNARRLAADFEGSRRAFNEAWRILEMGTGDPAEEGYILSLEASYMKDIGEFETAESALEEALEHYRAAGDTHQQGRIFLQMGEVIGHVDPARGLERITKALTLFDATREPRLALCAEHDLAWFLNDSGQVEEALAVLDRARPLYQQFPDKWTQLRLHWLEGRIAYRIGEYPQAESIFSQVWEEFRVRNLDLELVLVSIDLAQALTRKGETARAAELAAECYSIMRKWHLHKDALAAWIVFRDALASGAARGDLFREMERYFRRHWFMPAKFAPGS
;
A
#
# COMPACT_ATOMS: atom_id res chain seq x y z
N MET A 1 -16.92 -27.35 -4.69
CA MET A 1 -16.21 -27.29 -5.98
C MET A 1 -15.38 -28.55 -6.09
N ALA A 2 -15.34 -29.22 -7.27
CA ALA A 2 -14.44 -30.36 -7.43
C ALA A 2 -12.99 -29.89 -7.32
N GLU A 3 -12.22 -30.51 -6.45
CA GLU A 3 -10.77 -30.20 -6.36
C GLU A 3 -10.14 -30.46 -7.74
N TRP A 4 -9.50 -29.45 -8.29
CA TRP A 4 -8.72 -29.58 -9.52
C TRP A 4 -7.50 -30.46 -9.25
N HIS A 5 -7.25 -31.44 -10.13
CA HIS A 5 -6.09 -32.32 -10.06
C HIS A 5 -5.28 -32.23 -11.35
N ILE A 6 -3.97 -32.39 -11.23
CA ILE A 6 -3.06 -32.37 -12.37
C ILE A 6 -3.36 -33.57 -13.27
N ALA A 7 -3.61 -33.30 -14.56
CA ALA A 7 -3.77 -34.36 -15.54
C ALA A 7 -2.44 -35.14 -15.73
N GLU A 8 -2.52 -36.45 -15.92
CA GLU A 8 -1.34 -37.32 -16.05
C GLU A 8 -0.43 -36.87 -17.21
N GLU A 9 -1.00 -36.51 -18.36
CA GLU A 9 -0.26 -35.99 -19.52
C GLU A 9 0.45 -34.67 -19.25
N SER A 10 -0.21 -33.72 -18.56
CA SER A 10 0.39 -32.46 -18.14
C SER A 10 1.55 -32.65 -17.17
N PHE A 11 1.39 -33.61 -16.24
CA PHE A 11 2.43 -33.89 -15.28
C PHE A 11 3.64 -34.60 -15.93
N GLU A 12 3.40 -35.51 -16.89
CA GLU A 12 4.45 -36.14 -17.69
C GLU A 12 5.25 -35.09 -18.50
N ARG A 13 4.56 -34.15 -19.15
CA ARG A 13 5.21 -33.04 -19.85
C ARG A 13 6.02 -32.14 -18.89
N PHE A 14 5.49 -31.88 -17.69
CA PHE A 14 6.24 -31.15 -16.66
C PHE A 14 7.54 -31.86 -16.28
N LEU A 15 7.48 -33.17 -16.07
CA LEU A 15 8.69 -33.97 -15.77
C LEU A 15 9.69 -33.99 -16.93
N ARG A 16 9.23 -33.79 -18.18
CA ARG A 16 10.08 -33.64 -19.36
C ARG A 16 10.50 -32.21 -19.67
N THR A 17 10.10 -31.23 -18.84
CA THR A 17 10.32 -29.80 -19.08
C THR A 17 9.67 -29.27 -20.36
N GLU A 18 8.54 -29.85 -20.78
CA GLU A 18 7.81 -29.55 -22.03
C GLU A 18 6.50 -28.80 -21.76
N VAL A 19 6.29 -28.27 -20.58
CA VAL A 19 5.10 -27.49 -20.23
C VAL A 19 5.27 -26.01 -20.50
N SER A 20 4.15 -25.32 -20.73
CA SER A 20 4.13 -23.88 -20.74
C SER A 20 4.45 -23.32 -19.33
N ARG A 21 4.84 -22.07 -19.27
CA ARG A 21 5.13 -21.39 -18.01
C ARG A 21 3.95 -21.43 -17.03
N GLU A 22 2.76 -21.16 -17.54
CA GLU A 22 1.55 -21.12 -16.73
C GLU A 22 1.17 -22.51 -16.21
N GLU A 23 1.21 -23.51 -17.07
CA GLU A 23 0.97 -24.89 -16.70
C GLU A 23 1.98 -25.39 -15.65
N GLY A 24 3.27 -25.06 -15.80
CA GLY A 24 4.30 -25.39 -14.83
C GLY A 24 4.06 -24.74 -13.46
N ARG A 25 3.64 -23.47 -13.45
CA ARG A 25 3.28 -22.74 -12.23
C ARG A 25 2.10 -23.40 -11.51
N GLN A 26 1.03 -23.72 -12.22
CA GLN A 26 -0.15 -24.37 -11.66
C GLN A 26 0.18 -25.74 -11.07
N ILE A 27 1.01 -26.53 -11.76
CA ILE A 27 1.50 -27.82 -11.26
C ILE A 27 2.29 -27.65 -9.96
N ILE A 28 3.25 -26.70 -9.92
CA ILE A 28 4.05 -26.44 -8.73
C ILE A 28 3.19 -25.98 -7.57
N GLN A 29 2.27 -25.03 -7.78
CA GLN A 29 1.35 -24.56 -6.75
C GLN A 29 0.48 -25.68 -6.18
N HIS A 30 -0.01 -26.57 -7.04
CA HIS A 30 -0.82 -27.71 -6.62
C HIS A 30 -0.02 -28.75 -5.80
N LEU A 31 1.22 -29.02 -6.21
CA LEU A 31 2.13 -29.92 -5.47
C LEU A 31 2.48 -29.36 -4.09
N LEU A 32 2.72 -28.06 -3.99
CA LEU A 32 3.01 -27.39 -2.72
C LEU A 32 1.81 -27.40 -1.73
N LYS A 33 0.58 -27.57 -2.24
CA LYS A 33 -0.60 -27.80 -1.40
C LYS A 33 -0.68 -29.22 -0.79
N GLY A 34 0.22 -30.12 -1.18
CA GLY A 34 0.33 -31.45 -0.62
C GLY A 34 -0.83 -32.40 -1.02
N CYS A 35 -1.41 -32.25 -2.23
CA CYS A 35 -2.48 -33.09 -2.71
C CYS A 35 -2.09 -34.58 -2.77
N PRO A 36 -2.72 -35.50 -2.00
CA PRO A 36 -2.33 -36.90 -1.96
C PRO A 36 -2.42 -37.63 -3.31
N GLN A 37 -3.45 -37.31 -4.10
CA GLN A 37 -3.67 -37.93 -5.42
C GLN A 37 -2.58 -37.52 -6.42
N CYS A 38 -2.17 -36.26 -6.42
CA CYS A 38 -1.12 -35.76 -7.30
C CYS A 38 0.27 -36.20 -6.82
N SER A 39 0.46 -36.38 -5.53
CA SER A 39 1.71 -36.98 -4.99
C SER A 39 1.84 -38.44 -5.42
N GLU A 40 0.77 -39.23 -5.42
CA GLU A 40 0.76 -40.61 -5.92
C GLU A 40 1.01 -40.66 -7.44
N LEU A 41 0.42 -39.74 -8.19
CA LEU A 41 0.68 -39.59 -9.63
C LEU A 41 2.16 -39.26 -9.88
N ALA A 42 2.75 -38.35 -9.10
CA ALA A 42 4.15 -38.01 -9.16
C ALA A 42 5.04 -39.26 -9.00
N TYR A 43 4.76 -40.09 -8.00
CA TYR A 43 5.46 -41.32 -7.74
C TYR A 43 5.40 -42.28 -8.94
N ARG A 44 4.20 -42.57 -9.44
CA ARG A 44 4.02 -43.48 -10.59
C ARG A 44 4.75 -43.00 -11.84
N LEU A 45 4.68 -41.71 -12.17
CA LEU A 45 5.27 -41.20 -13.39
C LEU A 45 6.80 -41.10 -13.31
N THR A 46 7.35 -40.74 -12.18
CA THR A 46 8.81 -40.70 -12.00
C THR A 46 9.41 -42.11 -12.12
N ALA A 47 8.71 -43.15 -11.60
CA ALA A 47 9.07 -44.54 -11.78
C ALA A 47 8.98 -44.98 -13.24
N THR A 48 7.87 -44.68 -13.92
CA THR A 48 7.63 -45.08 -15.32
C THR A 48 8.60 -44.42 -16.30
N LEU A 49 8.99 -43.17 -16.03
CA LEU A 49 9.92 -42.43 -16.87
C LEU A 49 11.41 -42.73 -16.58
N GLY A 50 11.67 -43.65 -15.62
CA GLY A 50 13.05 -44.04 -15.26
C GLY A 50 13.88 -42.88 -14.69
N LEU A 51 13.22 -41.90 -14.07
CA LEU A 51 13.87 -40.69 -13.56
C LEU A 51 14.54 -40.88 -12.20
N TRP A 52 14.38 -42.04 -11.60
CA TRP A 52 15.13 -42.50 -10.42
C TRP A 52 15.63 -43.94 -10.62
N ALA A 53 16.79 -44.25 -10.07
CA ALA A 53 17.36 -45.55 -10.19
C ALA A 53 16.51 -46.57 -9.42
N GLU A 54 16.20 -47.71 -10.01
CA GLU A 54 15.59 -48.86 -9.32
C GLU A 54 16.52 -49.33 -8.17
N THR A 55 16.45 -48.64 -7.03
CA THR A 55 16.93 -49.21 -5.79
C THR A 55 15.88 -50.21 -5.30
N ASN A 56 16.26 -51.45 -5.00
CA ASN A 56 15.40 -52.58 -4.61
C ASN A 56 14.56 -52.33 -3.32
N GLY A 57 13.84 -51.23 -3.24
CA GLY A 57 13.04 -50.81 -2.10
C GLY A 57 11.58 -50.58 -2.46
N THR A 58 10.76 -51.63 -2.35
CA THR A 58 9.30 -51.49 -2.22
C THR A 58 9.00 -50.92 -0.85
N GLY A 59 8.78 -49.61 -0.71
CA GLY A 59 8.44 -49.01 0.57
C GLY A 59 8.62 -47.51 0.58
N GLN A 60 8.52 -46.91 1.75
CA GLN A 60 8.57 -45.48 2.06
C GLN A 60 9.79 -44.74 1.44
N ALA A 61 10.93 -45.42 1.28
CA ALA A 61 12.15 -44.89 0.66
C ALA A 61 11.98 -44.54 -0.83
N GLY A 62 11.19 -45.29 -1.59
CA GLY A 62 10.92 -44.98 -3.01
C GLY A 62 10.01 -43.75 -3.22
N TRP A 63 9.15 -43.48 -2.27
CA TRP A 63 8.32 -42.26 -2.25
C TRP A 63 9.17 -41.00 -2.02
N GLU A 64 10.12 -41.07 -1.09
CA GLU A 64 10.99 -39.92 -0.79
C GLU A 64 11.87 -39.56 -1.99
N GLU A 65 12.48 -40.55 -2.66
CA GLU A 65 13.31 -40.32 -3.86
C GLU A 65 12.50 -39.77 -5.05
N ALA A 66 11.29 -40.28 -5.30
CA ALA A 66 10.40 -39.76 -6.35
C ALA A 66 9.96 -38.35 -6.07
N TYR A 67 9.65 -38.03 -4.81
CA TYR A 67 9.25 -36.68 -4.38
C TYR A 67 10.40 -35.70 -4.49
N GLU A 68 11.63 -36.12 -4.10
CA GLU A 68 12.85 -35.30 -4.25
C GLU A 68 13.12 -34.95 -5.71
N GLU A 69 12.94 -35.89 -6.66
CA GLU A 69 13.15 -35.64 -8.09
C GLU A 69 12.11 -34.63 -8.65
N VAL A 70 10.86 -34.80 -8.31
CA VAL A 70 9.79 -33.84 -8.69
C VAL A 70 10.07 -32.47 -8.09
N PHE A 71 10.46 -32.42 -6.81
CA PHE A 71 10.79 -31.18 -6.11
C PHE A 71 12.03 -30.50 -6.70
N ARG A 72 13.05 -31.27 -7.03
CA ARG A 72 14.25 -30.75 -7.72
C ARG A 72 13.93 -30.13 -9.08
N ARG A 73 13.03 -30.74 -9.86
CA ARG A 73 12.56 -30.18 -11.14
C ARG A 73 11.72 -28.94 -10.95
N ALA A 74 10.85 -28.94 -9.97
CA ALA A 74 10.05 -27.76 -9.60
C ALA A 74 10.96 -26.60 -9.18
N LEU A 75 11.99 -26.85 -8.38
CA LEU A 75 12.99 -25.84 -7.99
C LEU A 75 13.80 -25.34 -9.19
N ALA A 76 14.21 -26.24 -10.09
CA ALA A 76 14.92 -25.84 -11.30
C ALA A 76 14.06 -24.96 -12.21
N PHE A 77 12.77 -25.30 -12.38
CA PHE A 77 11.81 -24.48 -13.11
C PHE A 77 11.61 -23.12 -12.45
N ALA A 78 11.40 -23.08 -11.13
CA ALA A 78 11.24 -21.84 -10.38
C ALA A 78 12.49 -20.94 -10.49
N SER A 79 13.70 -21.52 -10.43
CA SER A 79 14.94 -20.77 -10.60
C SER A 79 15.12 -20.21 -12.01
N GLN A 80 14.71 -20.94 -13.05
CA GLN A 80 14.72 -20.42 -14.42
C GLN A 80 13.73 -19.25 -14.60
N GLU A 81 12.54 -19.37 -14.02
CA GLU A 81 11.54 -18.29 -14.05
C GLU A 81 12.03 -17.05 -13.29
N GLU A 82 12.65 -17.23 -12.13
CA GLU A 82 13.24 -16.13 -11.38
C GLU A 82 14.32 -15.39 -12.18
N GLN A 83 15.22 -16.13 -12.84
CA GLN A 83 16.24 -15.56 -13.73
C GLN A 83 15.60 -14.82 -14.92
N ARG A 84 14.58 -15.39 -15.54
CA ARG A 84 13.84 -14.76 -16.63
C ARG A 84 13.18 -13.47 -16.20
N LEU A 85 12.50 -13.48 -15.05
CA LEU A 85 11.88 -12.28 -14.48
C LEU A 85 12.91 -11.20 -14.15
N ALA A 86 14.09 -11.58 -13.64
CA ALA A 86 15.16 -10.63 -13.38
C ALA A 86 15.65 -9.95 -14.68
N VAL A 87 15.79 -10.69 -15.77
CA VAL A 87 16.15 -10.15 -17.09
C VAL A 87 15.03 -9.21 -17.62
N GLU A 88 13.76 -9.63 -17.51
CA GLU A 88 12.62 -8.80 -17.92
C GLU A 88 12.56 -7.50 -17.11
N LYS A 89 12.82 -7.53 -15.81
CA LYS A 89 12.91 -6.32 -14.98
C LYS A 89 14.02 -5.37 -15.46
N LEU A 90 15.21 -5.88 -15.74
CA LEU A 90 16.30 -5.06 -16.28
C LEU A 90 15.92 -4.45 -17.65
N ARG A 91 15.24 -5.20 -18.50
CA ARG A 91 14.71 -4.70 -19.76
C ARG A 91 13.69 -3.57 -19.53
N GLY A 92 12.75 -3.76 -18.58
CA GLY A 92 11.77 -2.73 -18.21
C GLY A 92 12.42 -1.43 -17.72
N TRP A 93 13.50 -1.51 -16.94
CA TRP A 93 14.28 -0.34 -16.53
C TRP A 93 14.88 0.40 -17.74
N ALA A 94 15.48 -0.32 -18.69
CA ALA A 94 16.06 0.27 -19.89
C ALA A 94 15.00 0.90 -20.80
N GLN A 95 13.81 0.29 -20.90
CA GLN A 95 12.67 0.82 -21.65
C GLN A 95 12.09 2.07 -21.00
N TRP A 96 11.90 2.07 -19.68
CA TRP A 96 11.43 3.24 -18.95
C TRP A 96 12.39 4.41 -19.07
N ALA A 97 13.70 4.20 -18.99
CA ALA A 97 14.69 5.25 -19.16
C ALA A 97 14.61 5.95 -20.54
N GLN A 98 14.08 5.28 -21.57
CA GLN A 98 13.82 5.89 -22.88
C GLN A 98 12.51 6.70 -22.90
N LEU A 99 11.50 6.26 -22.15
CA LEU A 99 10.19 6.87 -22.12
C LEU A 99 10.10 8.03 -21.10
N GLU A 100 10.76 7.92 -19.96
CA GLU A 100 10.67 8.87 -18.86
C GLU A 100 10.90 10.35 -19.27
N PRO A 101 11.89 10.71 -20.13
CA PRO A 101 12.09 12.09 -20.56
C PRO A 101 11.04 12.60 -21.55
N LEU A 102 10.18 11.75 -22.08
CA LEU A 102 9.15 12.12 -23.05
C LEU A 102 7.92 12.71 -22.32
N THR A 103 7.17 13.55 -23.04
CA THR A 103 5.84 13.99 -22.58
C THR A 103 4.88 12.80 -22.50
N PRO A 104 3.85 12.84 -21.63
CA PRO A 104 2.88 11.75 -21.54
C PRO A 104 2.31 11.32 -22.88
N GLN A 105 1.93 12.27 -23.75
CA GLN A 105 1.38 11.98 -25.08
C GLN A 105 2.37 11.23 -25.98
N LEU A 106 3.65 11.61 -25.95
CA LEU A 106 4.68 10.93 -26.73
C LEU A 106 4.96 9.53 -26.20
N ARG A 107 4.90 9.30 -24.87
CA ARG A 107 5.03 7.96 -24.28
C ARG A 107 3.96 7.02 -24.82
N PHE A 108 2.68 7.46 -24.83
CA PHE A 108 1.58 6.66 -25.36
C PHE A 108 1.79 6.32 -26.83
N VAL A 109 2.06 7.31 -27.66
CA VAL A 109 2.29 7.09 -29.11
C VAL A 109 3.47 6.14 -29.35
N THR A 110 4.56 6.28 -28.58
CA THR A 110 5.74 5.42 -28.70
C THR A 110 5.43 3.98 -28.35
N VAL A 111 4.71 3.76 -27.23
CA VAL A 111 4.35 2.40 -26.80
C VAL A 111 3.37 1.76 -27.76
N GLU A 112 2.36 2.48 -28.26
CA GLU A 112 1.41 1.95 -29.26
C GLU A 112 2.09 1.59 -30.59
N ALA A 113 3.08 2.38 -31.02
CA ALA A 113 3.73 2.21 -32.31
C ALA A 113 4.82 1.12 -32.33
N ASP A 114 5.45 0.83 -31.21
CA ASP A 114 6.60 -0.08 -31.14
C ASP A 114 6.36 -1.26 -30.18
N LYS A 115 6.15 -2.45 -30.75
CA LYS A 115 6.00 -3.71 -30.01
C LYS A 115 7.18 -4.03 -29.08
N GLY A 116 8.34 -3.42 -29.31
CA GLY A 116 9.48 -3.55 -28.41
C GLY A 116 9.19 -3.14 -26.98
N PHE A 117 8.17 -2.30 -26.74
CA PHE A 117 7.70 -1.87 -25.41
C PHE A 117 6.58 -2.75 -24.82
N HIS A 118 6.03 -3.72 -25.55
CA HIS A 118 4.97 -4.61 -25.08
C HIS A 118 5.56 -5.75 -24.24
N THR A 119 6.11 -5.43 -23.09
CA THR A 119 6.82 -6.39 -22.23
C THR A 119 6.32 -6.35 -20.79
N TRP A 120 6.32 -7.52 -20.14
CA TRP A 120 6.00 -7.60 -18.73
C TRP A 120 6.96 -6.74 -17.87
N GLY A 121 8.23 -6.68 -18.25
CA GLY A 121 9.22 -5.87 -17.53
C GLY A 121 8.89 -4.38 -17.53
N LEU A 122 8.42 -3.83 -18.66
CA LEU A 122 7.99 -2.43 -18.73
C LEU A 122 6.72 -2.22 -17.90
N TYR A 123 5.73 -3.12 -17.98
CA TYR A 123 4.53 -3.08 -17.17
C TYR A 123 4.87 -3.00 -15.67
N ASP A 124 5.68 -3.93 -15.17
CA ASP A 124 6.11 -3.97 -13.76
C ASP A 124 6.82 -2.67 -13.35
N ARG A 125 7.74 -2.20 -14.20
CA ARG A 125 8.47 -0.96 -13.96
C ARG A 125 7.58 0.28 -13.92
N LEU A 126 6.57 0.36 -14.76
CA LEU A 126 5.62 1.48 -14.78
C LEU A 126 4.81 1.52 -13.47
N LEU A 127 4.32 0.38 -13.00
CA LEU A 127 3.63 0.30 -11.71
C LEU A 127 4.56 0.69 -10.54
N GLU A 128 5.82 0.27 -10.57
CA GLU A 128 6.81 0.68 -9.57
C GLU A 128 7.08 2.19 -9.63
N ALA A 129 7.30 2.74 -10.83
CA ALA A 129 7.53 4.17 -11.04
C ALA A 129 6.35 5.00 -10.54
N SER A 130 5.11 4.59 -10.86
CA SER A 130 3.92 5.31 -10.43
C SER A 130 3.86 5.51 -8.92
N ARG A 131 4.27 4.50 -8.12
CA ARG A 131 4.32 4.60 -6.64
C ARG A 131 5.26 5.69 -6.14
N TRP A 132 6.33 5.96 -6.88
CA TRP A 132 7.24 7.07 -6.57
C TRP A 132 6.55 8.42 -6.84
N TYR A 133 5.90 8.58 -8.00
CA TYR A 133 5.25 9.82 -8.41
C TYR A 133 3.99 10.14 -7.61
N THR A 134 3.32 9.16 -6.99
CA THR A 134 2.11 9.42 -6.18
C THR A 134 2.30 10.46 -5.08
N ARG A 135 3.53 10.65 -4.60
CA ARG A 135 3.86 11.61 -3.53
C ARG A 135 4.39 12.94 -4.03
N THR A 136 4.96 12.97 -5.23
CA THR A 136 5.64 14.14 -5.78
C THR A 136 4.83 14.81 -6.87
N ASP A 137 4.17 14.03 -7.71
CA ASP A 137 3.32 14.47 -8.81
C ASP A 137 2.21 13.43 -9.06
N PRO A 138 1.06 13.52 -8.35
CA PRO A 138 -0.04 12.58 -8.53
C PRO A 138 -0.61 12.54 -9.95
N ALA A 139 -0.55 13.66 -10.70
CA ALA A 139 -1.03 13.68 -12.08
C ALA A 139 -0.12 12.85 -12.99
N GLU A 140 1.20 12.96 -12.83
CA GLU A 140 2.17 12.13 -13.52
C GLU A 140 2.00 10.64 -13.15
N ALA A 141 1.74 10.33 -11.87
CA ALA A 141 1.44 8.95 -11.44
C ALA A 141 0.23 8.36 -12.18
N VAL A 142 -0.83 9.13 -12.38
CA VAL A 142 -2.01 8.71 -13.16
C VAL A 142 -1.64 8.41 -14.60
N ASP A 143 -0.84 9.27 -15.25
CA ASP A 143 -0.45 9.06 -16.64
C ASP A 143 0.48 7.84 -16.80
N ILE A 144 1.38 7.60 -15.85
CA ILE A 144 2.25 6.41 -15.84
C ILE A 144 1.43 5.12 -15.70
N VAL A 145 0.44 5.09 -14.79
CA VAL A 145 -0.41 3.89 -14.63
C VAL A 145 -1.28 3.66 -15.86
N ARG A 146 -1.81 4.73 -16.47
CA ARG A 146 -2.54 4.59 -17.75
C ARG A 146 -1.66 3.98 -18.83
N LEU A 147 -0.38 4.38 -18.90
CA LEU A 147 0.58 3.76 -19.82
C LEU A 147 0.80 2.27 -19.47
N ALA A 148 0.85 1.90 -18.19
CA ALA A 148 0.94 0.50 -17.77
C ALA A 148 -0.28 -0.33 -18.22
N ILE A 149 -1.48 0.25 -18.19
CA ILE A 149 -2.70 -0.39 -18.73
C ILE A 149 -2.54 -0.64 -20.23
N VAL A 150 -2.10 0.35 -21.01
CA VAL A 150 -1.86 0.17 -22.46
C VAL A 150 -0.83 -0.93 -22.71
N VAL A 151 0.26 -0.98 -21.94
CA VAL A 151 1.24 -2.07 -22.07
C VAL A 151 0.57 -3.42 -21.75
N ALA A 152 -0.22 -3.51 -20.67
CA ALA A 152 -0.91 -4.75 -20.28
C ALA A 152 -1.92 -5.23 -21.36
N GLU A 153 -2.57 -4.31 -22.07
CA GLU A 153 -3.50 -4.64 -23.17
C GLU A 153 -2.76 -5.22 -24.40
N HIS A 154 -1.47 -4.94 -24.55
CA HIS A 154 -0.64 -5.41 -25.66
C HIS A 154 0.27 -6.59 -25.31
N LEU A 155 0.25 -7.09 -24.07
CA LEU A 155 0.99 -8.28 -23.70
C LEU A 155 0.43 -9.52 -24.41
N ASP A 156 1.32 -10.43 -24.78
CA ASP A 156 0.93 -11.64 -25.51
C ASP A 156 0.25 -12.66 -24.59
N PRO A 157 -1.06 -12.96 -24.80
CA PRO A 157 -1.78 -13.93 -24.01
C PRO A 157 -1.27 -15.38 -24.22
N GLU A 158 -0.61 -15.69 -25.35
CA GLU A 158 0.00 -17.01 -25.55
C GLU A 158 1.25 -17.19 -24.68
N GLU A 159 1.98 -16.09 -24.40
CA GLU A 159 3.15 -16.12 -23.53
C GLU A 159 2.81 -16.08 -22.04
N ILE A 160 1.81 -15.27 -21.65
CA ILE A 160 1.49 -14.99 -20.24
C ILE A 160 0.41 -15.92 -19.68
N GLY A 161 -0.51 -16.38 -20.55
CA GLY A 161 -1.76 -17.02 -20.17
C GLY A 161 -2.90 -15.99 -20.04
N ALA A 162 -4.08 -16.32 -20.59
CA ALA A 162 -5.21 -15.39 -20.66
C ALA A 162 -5.72 -14.98 -19.27
N GLU A 163 -5.82 -15.92 -18.33
CA GLU A 163 -6.25 -15.66 -16.95
C GLU A 163 -5.24 -14.81 -16.20
N ARG A 164 -3.95 -15.10 -16.35
CA ARG A 164 -2.88 -14.30 -15.72
C ARG A 164 -2.79 -12.90 -16.33
N LEU A 165 -3.06 -12.75 -17.61
CA LEU A 165 -3.15 -11.45 -18.26
C LEU A 165 -4.29 -10.61 -17.67
N ALA A 166 -5.45 -11.24 -17.39
CA ALA A 166 -6.55 -10.57 -16.71
C ALA A 166 -6.16 -10.11 -15.30
N ASP A 167 -5.42 -10.92 -14.52
CA ASP A 167 -4.88 -10.47 -13.23
C ASP A 167 -3.99 -9.23 -13.36
N LEU A 168 -3.06 -9.21 -14.31
CA LEU A 168 -2.18 -8.06 -14.54
C LEU A 168 -2.99 -6.81 -14.92
N GLN A 169 -3.98 -6.96 -15.79
CA GLN A 169 -4.86 -5.86 -16.18
C GLN A 169 -5.69 -5.35 -14.99
N ALA A 170 -6.27 -6.25 -14.19
CA ALA A 170 -7.01 -5.89 -12.98
C ALA A 170 -6.12 -5.13 -11.98
N SER A 171 -4.90 -5.61 -11.75
CA SER A 171 -3.93 -4.97 -10.88
C SER A 171 -3.52 -3.58 -11.39
N ALA A 172 -3.39 -3.37 -12.71
CA ALA A 172 -3.12 -2.05 -13.29
C ALA A 172 -4.31 -1.10 -13.09
N TRP A 173 -5.55 -1.58 -13.26
CA TRP A 173 -6.74 -0.78 -13.00
C TRP A 173 -6.89 -0.40 -11.53
N ALA A 174 -6.58 -1.31 -10.59
CA ALA A 174 -6.54 -1.01 -9.16
C ALA A 174 -5.47 0.03 -8.82
N ALA A 175 -4.28 -0.08 -9.43
CA ALA A 175 -3.23 0.93 -9.30
C ALA A 175 -3.68 2.29 -9.83
N LEU A 176 -4.45 2.34 -10.93
CA LEU A 176 -5.05 3.57 -11.45
C LEU A 176 -6.07 4.15 -10.46
N GLY A 177 -6.89 3.31 -9.83
CA GLY A 177 -7.80 3.71 -8.76
C GLY A 177 -7.05 4.42 -7.64
N ASN A 178 -5.97 3.82 -7.16
CA ASN A 178 -5.13 4.40 -6.11
C ASN A 178 -4.43 5.71 -6.55
N ALA A 179 -3.88 5.77 -7.78
CA ALA A 179 -3.25 6.98 -8.30
C ALA A 179 -4.25 8.14 -8.40
N ARG A 180 -5.46 7.89 -8.91
CA ARG A 180 -6.55 8.88 -8.99
C ARG A 180 -7.01 9.34 -7.62
N ARG A 181 -7.11 8.44 -6.64
CA ARG A 181 -7.40 8.79 -5.24
C ARG A 181 -6.40 9.82 -4.71
N LEU A 182 -5.11 9.58 -4.91
CA LEU A 182 -4.03 10.49 -4.48
C LEU A 182 -4.01 11.80 -5.27
N ALA A 183 -4.58 11.81 -6.48
CA ALA A 183 -4.84 13.01 -7.27
C ALA A 183 -6.19 13.69 -6.92
N ALA A 184 -6.86 13.25 -5.86
CA ALA A 184 -8.20 13.71 -5.43
C ALA A 184 -9.32 13.52 -6.49
N ASP A 185 -9.12 12.66 -7.49
CA ASP A 185 -10.18 12.26 -8.45
C ASP A 185 -10.91 11.01 -7.91
N PHE A 186 -11.76 11.19 -6.88
CA PHE A 186 -12.46 10.09 -6.21
C PHE A 186 -13.47 9.38 -7.12
N GLU A 187 -14.13 10.10 -8.02
CA GLU A 187 -15.06 9.49 -8.98
C GLU A 187 -14.31 8.66 -10.03
N GLY A 188 -13.19 9.15 -10.52
CA GLY A 188 -12.31 8.38 -11.39
C GLY A 188 -11.69 7.18 -10.69
N SER A 189 -11.34 7.32 -9.40
CA SER A 189 -10.84 6.23 -8.54
C SER A 189 -11.86 5.11 -8.43
N ARG A 190 -13.10 5.43 -8.06
CA ARG A 190 -14.21 4.47 -7.94
C ARG A 190 -14.43 3.70 -9.24
N ARG A 191 -14.46 4.40 -10.40
CA ARG A 191 -14.60 3.75 -11.70
C ARG A 191 -13.47 2.80 -12.01
N ALA A 192 -12.24 3.15 -11.63
CA ALA A 192 -11.08 2.31 -11.86
C ALA A 192 -11.11 1.04 -11.00
N PHE A 193 -11.52 1.12 -9.72
CA PHE A 193 -11.70 -0.07 -8.88
C PHE A 193 -12.83 -0.97 -9.42
N ASN A 194 -13.96 -0.41 -9.83
CA ASN A 194 -15.04 -1.21 -10.44
C ASN A 194 -14.55 -1.97 -11.69
N GLU A 195 -13.71 -1.35 -12.52
CA GLU A 195 -13.14 -2.01 -13.70
C GLU A 195 -12.11 -3.08 -13.29
N ALA A 196 -11.30 -2.83 -12.27
CA ALA A 196 -10.38 -3.83 -11.73
C ALA A 196 -11.11 -5.11 -11.30
N TRP A 197 -12.20 -4.97 -10.53
CA TRP A 197 -13.01 -6.11 -10.10
C TRP A 197 -13.64 -6.86 -11.27
N ARG A 198 -14.23 -6.13 -12.23
CA ARG A 198 -14.82 -6.74 -13.43
C ARG A 198 -13.81 -7.57 -14.23
N ILE A 199 -12.58 -7.11 -14.36
CA ILE A 199 -11.54 -7.84 -15.08
C ILE A 199 -11.03 -9.03 -14.28
N LEU A 200 -10.90 -8.89 -12.96
CA LEU A 200 -10.44 -9.96 -12.08
C LEU A 200 -11.33 -11.20 -12.10
N GLU A 201 -12.65 -11.04 -12.40
CA GLU A 201 -13.56 -12.18 -12.61
C GLU A 201 -13.10 -13.16 -13.69
N MET A 202 -12.23 -12.69 -14.63
CA MET A 202 -11.64 -13.51 -15.69
C MET A 202 -10.21 -13.98 -15.35
N GLY A 203 -9.74 -13.68 -14.14
CA GLY A 203 -8.40 -13.99 -13.68
C GLY A 203 -8.21 -15.43 -13.19
N THR A 204 -7.03 -15.68 -12.63
CA THR A 204 -6.62 -17.01 -12.14
C THR A 204 -7.36 -17.44 -10.86
N GLY A 205 -8.07 -16.56 -10.17
CA GLY A 205 -8.60 -16.77 -8.83
C GLY A 205 -7.50 -16.83 -7.75
N ASP A 206 -6.33 -16.24 -7.99
CA ASP A 206 -5.25 -16.14 -7.00
C ASP A 206 -5.67 -15.20 -5.86
N PRO A 207 -5.77 -15.68 -4.61
CA PRO A 207 -6.19 -14.86 -3.47
C PRO A 207 -5.30 -13.61 -3.26
N ALA A 208 -4.05 -13.66 -3.69
CA ALA A 208 -3.13 -12.53 -3.56
C ALA A 208 -3.56 -11.33 -4.44
N GLU A 209 -4.15 -11.58 -5.60
CA GLU A 209 -4.63 -10.52 -6.50
C GLU A 209 -5.88 -9.83 -5.91
N GLU A 210 -6.82 -10.62 -5.34
CA GLU A 210 -7.97 -10.08 -4.62
C GLU A 210 -7.52 -9.24 -3.41
N GLY A 211 -6.62 -9.78 -2.60
CA GLY A 211 -6.06 -9.07 -1.45
C GLY A 211 -5.36 -7.76 -1.83
N TYR A 212 -4.68 -7.72 -2.99
CA TYR A 212 -4.05 -6.50 -3.50
C TYR A 212 -5.09 -5.41 -3.83
N ILE A 213 -6.14 -5.75 -4.58
CA ILE A 213 -7.19 -4.80 -4.95
C ILE A 213 -7.92 -4.29 -3.71
N LEU A 214 -8.33 -5.18 -2.80
CA LEU A 214 -8.97 -4.83 -1.53
C LEU A 214 -8.12 -3.85 -0.70
N SER A 215 -6.81 -4.07 -0.63
CA SER A 215 -5.90 -3.21 0.13
C SER A 215 -5.81 -1.78 -0.43
N LEU A 216 -5.84 -1.63 -1.76
CA LEU A 216 -5.85 -0.31 -2.39
C LEU A 216 -7.22 0.37 -2.28
N GLU A 217 -8.30 -0.38 -2.45
CA GLU A 217 -9.66 0.12 -2.35
C GLU A 217 -10.00 0.54 -0.90
N ALA A 218 -9.49 -0.18 0.11
CA ALA A 218 -9.62 0.22 1.51
C ALA A 218 -9.01 1.61 1.78
N SER A 219 -7.90 1.94 1.11
CA SER A 219 -7.32 3.29 1.19
C SER A 219 -8.25 4.35 0.57
N TYR A 220 -8.95 4.00 -0.51
CA TYR A 220 -9.98 4.87 -1.10
C TYR A 220 -11.16 5.04 -0.14
N MET A 221 -11.69 3.96 0.43
CA MET A 221 -12.79 4.00 1.41
C MET A 221 -12.45 4.86 2.62
N LYS A 222 -11.22 4.72 3.15
CA LYS A 222 -10.72 5.57 4.23
C LYS A 222 -10.78 7.06 3.86
N ASP A 223 -10.29 7.43 2.68
CA ASP A 223 -10.21 8.83 2.27
C ASP A 223 -11.59 9.45 2.01
N ILE A 224 -12.59 8.66 1.63
CA ILE A 224 -13.99 9.11 1.53
C ILE A 224 -14.75 9.00 2.86
N GLY A 225 -14.09 8.64 3.97
CA GLY A 225 -14.66 8.61 5.31
C GLY A 225 -15.41 7.33 5.67
N GLU A 226 -15.36 6.30 4.83
CA GLU A 226 -15.99 4.99 5.06
C GLU A 226 -15.05 4.06 5.83
N PHE A 227 -14.73 4.40 7.07
CA PHE A 227 -13.71 3.72 7.88
C PHE A 227 -14.08 2.28 8.21
N GLU A 228 -15.35 2.01 8.53
CA GLU A 228 -15.85 0.69 8.85
C GLU A 228 -15.78 -0.24 7.63
N THR A 229 -16.11 0.27 6.44
CA THR A 229 -15.99 -0.45 5.17
C THR A 229 -14.52 -0.71 4.83
N ALA A 230 -13.64 0.28 5.05
CA ALA A 230 -12.21 0.14 4.86
C ALA A 230 -11.60 -0.94 5.78
N GLU A 231 -12.01 -0.97 7.05
CA GLU A 231 -11.54 -2.00 8.01
C GLU A 231 -12.00 -3.39 7.56
N SER A 232 -13.27 -3.54 7.15
CA SER A 232 -13.81 -4.82 6.65
C SER A 232 -13.07 -5.31 5.40
N ALA A 233 -12.79 -4.43 4.44
CA ALA A 233 -12.02 -4.77 3.23
C ALA A 233 -10.59 -5.21 3.57
N LEU A 234 -9.95 -4.58 4.57
CA LEU A 234 -8.63 -5.00 5.03
C LEU A 234 -8.66 -6.33 5.78
N GLU A 235 -9.72 -6.63 6.54
CA GLU A 235 -9.90 -7.95 7.16
C GLU A 235 -10.03 -9.04 6.09
N GLU A 236 -10.79 -8.80 5.02
CA GLU A 236 -10.92 -9.71 3.89
C GLU A 236 -9.57 -9.88 3.16
N ALA A 237 -8.86 -8.79 2.86
CA ALA A 237 -7.52 -8.85 2.29
C ALA A 237 -6.53 -9.67 3.16
N LEU A 238 -6.64 -9.56 4.47
CA LEU A 238 -5.82 -10.33 5.41
C LEU A 238 -6.10 -11.83 5.30
N GLU A 239 -7.36 -12.25 5.14
CA GLU A 239 -7.71 -13.65 4.93
C GLU A 239 -7.14 -14.18 3.61
N HIS A 240 -7.20 -13.40 2.53
CA HIS A 240 -6.58 -13.75 1.26
C HIS A 240 -5.06 -13.96 1.37
N TYR A 241 -4.34 -13.04 2.04
CA TYR A 241 -2.89 -13.20 2.25
C TYR A 241 -2.53 -14.31 3.25
N ARG A 242 -3.44 -14.65 4.18
CA ARG A 242 -3.29 -15.84 5.02
C ARG A 242 -3.42 -17.13 4.19
N ALA A 243 -4.41 -17.19 3.31
CA ALA A 243 -4.60 -18.31 2.39
C ALA A 243 -3.42 -18.49 1.43
N ALA A 244 -2.82 -17.38 0.98
CA ALA A 244 -1.62 -17.37 0.15
C ALA A 244 -0.32 -17.68 0.94
N GLY A 245 -0.36 -17.66 2.28
CA GLY A 245 0.83 -17.85 3.13
C GLY A 245 1.81 -16.68 3.11
N ASP A 246 1.42 -15.51 2.59
CA ASP A 246 2.30 -14.33 2.48
C ASP A 246 2.30 -13.51 3.77
N THR A 247 3.22 -13.84 4.69
CA THR A 247 3.36 -13.14 5.97
C THR A 247 3.79 -11.68 5.82
N HIS A 248 4.54 -11.35 4.77
CA HIS A 248 4.98 -9.98 4.52
C HIS A 248 3.78 -9.08 4.16
N GLN A 249 2.92 -9.54 3.24
CA GLN A 249 1.69 -8.81 2.91
C GLN A 249 0.70 -8.75 4.08
N GLN A 250 0.58 -9.81 4.90
CA GLN A 250 -0.20 -9.73 6.14
C GLN A 250 0.29 -8.58 7.03
N GLY A 251 1.61 -8.41 7.18
CA GLY A 251 2.20 -7.29 7.91
C GLY A 251 1.81 -5.93 7.32
N ARG A 252 1.81 -5.80 5.99
CA ARG A 252 1.36 -4.58 5.30
C ARG A 252 -0.12 -4.27 5.59
N ILE A 253 -0.99 -5.28 5.56
CA ILE A 253 -2.41 -5.11 5.89
C ILE A 253 -2.59 -4.67 7.34
N PHE A 254 -1.88 -5.28 8.29
CA PHE A 254 -1.94 -4.84 9.68
C PHE A 254 -1.49 -3.39 9.87
N LEU A 255 -0.46 -2.93 9.12
CA LEU A 255 -0.07 -1.53 9.14
C LEU A 255 -1.19 -0.63 8.61
N GLN A 256 -1.81 -0.96 7.47
CA GLN A 256 -2.94 -0.21 6.92
C GLN A 256 -4.14 -0.17 7.88
N MET A 257 -4.48 -1.30 8.54
CA MET A 257 -5.50 -1.32 9.59
C MET A 257 -5.17 -0.35 10.73
N GLY A 258 -3.90 -0.31 11.14
CA GLY A 258 -3.41 0.64 12.15
C GLY A 258 -3.58 2.09 11.71
N GLU A 259 -3.27 2.42 10.46
CA GLU A 259 -3.46 3.75 9.88
C GLU A 259 -4.94 4.15 9.76
N VAL A 260 -5.82 3.21 9.43
CA VAL A 260 -7.27 3.45 9.31
C VAL A 260 -7.87 3.80 10.67
N ILE A 261 -7.54 3.04 11.71
CA ILE A 261 -8.22 3.14 13.00
C ILE A 261 -7.47 3.97 14.04
N GLY A 262 -6.13 4.03 13.96
CA GLY A 262 -5.28 4.57 15.02
C GLY A 262 -5.50 6.04 15.34
N HIS A 263 -5.94 6.84 14.38
CA HIS A 263 -6.29 8.25 14.62
C HIS A 263 -7.62 8.44 15.36
N VAL A 264 -8.47 7.41 15.38
CA VAL A 264 -9.76 7.41 16.11
C VAL A 264 -9.63 6.65 17.43
N ASP A 265 -8.96 5.52 17.39
CA ASP A 265 -8.68 4.65 18.54
C ASP A 265 -7.18 4.27 18.55
N PRO A 266 -6.34 5.09 19.20
CA PRO A 266 -4.90 4.86 19.26
C PRO A 266 -4.51 3.50 19.86
N ALA A 267 -5.32 2.95 20.79
CA ALA A 267 -5.02 1.66 21.42
C ALA A 267 -5.16 0.51 20.42
N ARG A 268 -6.23 0.50 19.62
CA ARG A 268 -6.38 -0.47 18.52
C ARG A 268 -5.33 -0.26 17.44
N GLY A 269 -5.00 1.00 17.12
CA GLY A 269 -3.92 1.33 16.20
C GLY A 269 -2.58 0.73 16.64
N LEU A 270 -2.20 0.91 17.90
CA LEU A 270 -1.00 0.34 18.50
C LEU A 270 -0.95 -1.18 18.39
N GLU A 271 -2.06 -1.88 18.70
CA GLU A 271 -2.15 -3.33 18.56
C GLU A 271 -1.85 -3.78 17.12
N ARG A 272 -2.50 -3.14 16.13
CA ARG A 272 -2.34 -3.49 14.72
C ARG A 272 -0.91 -3.22 14.22
N ILE A 273 -0.34 -2.07 14.54
CA ILE A 273 1.04 -1.73 14.12
C ILE A 273 2.08 -2.61 14.79
N THR A 274 1.91 -2.92 16.08
CA THR A 274 2.80 -3.85 16.78
C THR A 274 2.76 -5.23 16.10
N LYS A 275 1.58 -5.69 15.70
CA LYS A 275 1.44 -6.94 14.96
C LYS A 275 2.12 -6.86 13.59
N ALA A 276 1.96 -5.76 12.86
CA ALA A 276 2.61 -5.53 11.57
C ALA A 276 4.14 -5.71 11.66
N LEU A 277 4.76 -5.07 12.65
CA LEU A 277 6.21 -5.12 12.88
C LEU A 277 6.76 -6.53 13.15
N THR A 278 5.91 -7.50 13.56
CA THR A 278 6.31 -8.90 13.75
C THR A 278 6.21 -9.75 12.48
N LEU A 279 5.57 -9.26 11.44
CA LEU A 279 5.20 -10.06 10.26
C LEU A 279 5.95 -9.68 9.00
N PHE A 280 6.18 -8.39 8.76
CA PHE A 280 6.86 -8.00 7.53
C PHE A 280 8.39 -8.01 7.66
N ASP A 281 9.05 -8.24 6.54
CA ASP A 281 10.50 -8.18 6.45
C ASP A 281 10.97 -6.74 6.21
N ALA A 282 11.54 -6.13 7.26
CA ALA A 282 12.07 -4.77 7.20
C ALA A 282 13.26 -4.62 6.24
N THR A 283 13.99 -5.68 5.92
CA THR A 283 15.11 -5.62 4.96
C THR A 283 14.62 -5.59 3.51
N ARG A 284 13.49 -6.23 3.25
CA ARG A 284 12.82 -6.21 1.94
C ARG A 284 12.18 -4.85 1.64
N GLU A 285 11.56 -4.22 2.66
CA GLU A 285 10.90 -2.92 2.53
C GLU A 285 11.26 -1.98 3.70
N PRO A 286 12.46 -1.38 3.73
CA PRO A 286 12.87 -0.49 4.83
C PRO A 286 11.96 0.73 5.01
N ARG A 287 11.32 1.19 3.92
CA ARG A 287 10.38 2.32 3.99
C ARG A 287 9.08 1.93 4.69
N LEU A 288 8.60 0.71 4.53
CA LEU A 288 7.45 0.18 5.26
C LEU A 288 7.75 0.11 6.77
N ALA A 289 8.96 -0.35 7.11
CA ALA A 289 9.43 -0.36 8.50
C ALA A 289 9.45 1.05 9.10
N LEU A 290 9.96 2.05 8.35
CA LEU A 290 9.93 3.44 8.79
C LEU A 290 8.50 3.94 9.02
N CYS A 291 7.55 3.64 8.13
CA CYS A 291 6.16 4.03 8.30
C CYS A 291 5.58 3.42 9.59
N ALA A 292 5.80 2.12 9.82
CA ALA A 292 5.30 1.44 11.00
C ALA A 292 5.90 1.99 12.30
N GLU A 293 7.21 2.23 12.35
CA GLU A 293 7.87 2.82 13.52
C GLU A 293 7.39 4.27 13.77
N HIS A 294 7.18 5.05 12.70
CA HIS A 294 6.65 6.40 12.82
C HIS A 294 5.24 6.40 13.42
N ASP A 295 4.35 5.56 12.89
CA ASP A 295 2.96 5.50 13.35
C ASP A 295 2.86 4.90 14.75
N LEU A 296 3.74 3.94 15.09
CA LEU A 296 3.87 3.42 16.46
C LEU A 296 4.21 4.56 17.44
N ALA A 297 5.25 5.36 17.13
CA ALA A 297 5.64 6.48 17.97
C ALA A 297 4.54 7.54 18.07
N TRP A 298 3.83 7.79 16.96
CA TRP A 298 2.70 8.73 16.92
C TRP A 298 1.57 8.30 17.85
N PHE A 299 1.11 7.05 17.76
CA PHE A 299 -0.01 6.56 18.57
C PHE A 299 0.37 6.33 20.03
N LEU A 300 1.63 5.97 20.33
CA LEU A 300 2.15 5.96 21.69
C LEU A 300 2.08 7.37 22.32
N ASN A 301 2.52 8.39 21.60
CA ASN A 301 2.42 9.78 22.06
C ASN A 301 0.96 10.19 22.28
N ASP A 302 0.05 9.86 21.35
CA ASP A 302 -1.37 10.19 21.48
C ASP A 302 -2.04 9.48 22.65
N SER A 303 -1.60 8.25 22.96
CA SER A 303 -2.02 7.47 24.14
C SER A 303 -1.39 7.94 25.46
N GLY A 304 -0.48 8.92 25.42
CA GLY A 304 0.21 9.46 26.59
C GLY A 304 1.44 8.65 27.05
N GLN A 305 1.87 7.66 26.28
CA GLN A 305 3.05 6.81 26.54
C GLN A 305 4.30 7.47 25.92
N VAL A 306 4.72 8.61 26.48
CA VAL A 306 5.70 9.49 25.84
C VAL A 306 7.11 8.90 25.87
N GLU A 307 7.48 8.24 26.97
CA GLU A 307 8.78 7.60 27.09
C GLU A 307 8.97 6.49 26.06
N GLU A 308 7.92 5.67 25.85
CA GLU A 308 7.91 4.64 24.82
C GLU A 308 7.95 5.24 23.40
N ALA A 309 7.22 6.34 23.18
CA ALA A 309 7.27 7.04 21.90
C ALA A 309 8.68 7.55 21.57
N LEU A 310 9.37 8.11 22.55
CA LEU A 310 10.77 8.56 22.41
C LEU A 310 11.71 7.38 22.13
N ALA A 311 11.55 6.26 22.82
CA ALA A 311 12.37 5.05 22.60
C ALA A 311 12.18 4.49 21.19
N VAL A 312 10.93 4.49 20.69
CA VAL A 312 10.63 4.09 19.30
C VAL A 312 11.27 5.04 18.32
N LEU A 313 11.16 6.35 18.53
CA LEU A 313 11.73 7.37 17.66
C LEU A 313 13.27 7.27 17.59
N ASP A 314 13.94 7.05 18.73
CA ASP A 314 15.39 6.87 18.77
C ASP A 314 15.83 5.62 18.00
N ARG A 315 15.09 4.52 18.13
CA ARG A 315 15.32 3.28 17.37
C ARG A 315 15.11 3.49 15.86
N ALA A 316 14.15 4.31 15.46
CA ALA A 316 13.84 4.60 14.05
C ALA A 316 14.80 5.62 13.40
N ARG A 317 15.63 6.35 14.15
CA ARG A 317 16.54 7.38 13.60
C ARG A 317 17.40 6.89 12.42
N PRO A 318 17.99 5.67 12.41
CA PRO A 318 18.74 5.19 11.26
C PRO A 318 17.89 5.04 10.01
N LEU A 319 16.59 4.66 10.15
CA LEU A 319 15.66 4.59 9.02
C LEU A 319 15.33 5.98 8.47
N TYR A 320 15.12 6.99 9.32
CA TYR A 320 14.91 8.36 8.86
C TYR A 320 16.12 8.90 8.08
N GLN A 321 17.35 8.50 8.45
CA GLN A 321 18.57 8.87 7.73
C GLN A 321 18.67 8.23 6.35
N GLN A 322 18.11 7.03 6.16
CA GLN A 322 18.03 6.36 4.85
C GLN A 322 17.05 7.07 3.90
N PHE A 323 16.06 7.79 4.44
CA PHE A 323 15.02 8.47 3.66
C PHE A 323 15.04 9.98 3.94
N PRO A 324 16.03 10.72 3.41
CA PRO A 324 16.19 12.15 3.66
C PRO A 324 15.22 13.03 2.86
N ASP A 325 14.25 12.45 2.17
CA ASP A 325 13.25 13.20 1.43
C ASP A 325 12.46 14.15 2.35
N LYS A 326 12.09 15.29 1.79
CA LYS A 326 11.49 16.38 2.57
C LYS A 326 10.21 15.98 3.28
N TRP A 327 9.39 15.13 2.68
CA TRP A 327 8.14 14.66 3.27
C TRP A 327 8.41 13.84 4.55
N THR A 328 9.34 12.90 4.47
CA THR A 328 9.74 12.07 5.61
C THR A 328 10.28 12.94 6.76
N GLN A 329 11.11 13.94 6.44
CA GLN A 329 11.66 14.85 7.47
C GLN A 329 10.58 15.75 8.08
N LEU A 330 9.58 16.19 7.31
CA LEU A 330 8.48 17.00 7.84
C LEU A 330 7.58 16.17 8.78
N ARG A 331 7.30 14.92 8.45
CA ARG A 331 6.57 14.02 9.35
C ARG A 331 7.33 13.80 10.67
N LEU A 332 8.64 13.58 10.59
CA LEU A 332 9.50 13.47 11.77
C LEU A 332 9.43 14.72 12.64
N HIS A 333 9.66 15.89 12.08
CA HIS A 333 9.60 17.15 12.82
C HIS A 333 8.22 17.38 13.44
N TRP A 334 7.16 17.06 12.72
CA TRP A 334 5.81 17.18 13.27
C TRP A 334 5.61 16.29 14.49
N LEU A 335 6.03 15.02 14.43
CA LEU A 335 5.99 14.10 15.58
C LEU A 335 6.86 14.62 16.76
N GLU A 336 8.07 15.14 16.50
CA GLU A 336 8.92 15.77 17.52
C GLU A 336 8.20 16.95 18.17
N GLY A 337 7.48 17.77 17.41
CA GLY A 337 6.67 18.87 17.94
C GLY A 337 5.53 18.39 18.84
N ARG A 338 4.83 17.29 18.46
CA ARG A 338 3.77 16.68 19.27
C ARG A 338 4.32 16.08 20.58
N ILE A 339 5.48 15.46 20.52
CA ILE A 339 6.19 14.97 21.73
C ILE A 339 6.59 16.13 22.64
N ALA A 340 7.21 17.19 22.08
CA ALA A 340 7.57 18.39 22.86
C ALA A 340 6.35 19.03 23.52
N TYR A 341 5.22 19.12 22.83
CA TYR A 341 3.96 19.56 23.40
C TYR A 341 3.51 18.68 24.57
N ARG A 342 3.59 17.37 24.43
CA ARG A 342 3.13 16.41 25.44
C ARG A 342 3.96 16.45 26.73
N ILE A 343 5.27 16.69 26.63
CA ILE A 343 6.16 16.85 27.81
C ILE A 343 6.13 18.26 28.42
N GLY A 344 5.33 19.17 27.83
CA GLY A 344 5.13 20.53 28.37
C GLY A 344 6.10 21.59 27.83
N GLU A 345 6.98 21.23 26.88
CA GLU A 345 7.93 22.14 26.22
C GLU A 345 7.22 22.97 25.14
N TYR A 346 6.20 23.74 25.54
CA TYR A 346 5.32 24.48 24.63
C TYR A 346 6.06 25.48 23.73
N PRO A 347 7.11 26.21 24.17
CA PRO A 347 7.88 27.09 23.28
C PRO A 347 8.60 26.33 22.17
N GLN A 348 9.14 25.13 22.46
CA GLN A 348 9.78 24.27 21.47
C GLN A 348 8.74 23.70 20.51
N ALA A 349 7.61 23.20 21.00
CA ALA A 349 6.51 22.71 20.19
C ALA A 349 6.00 23.78 19.22
N GLU A 350 5.78 25.03 19.69
CA GLU A 350 5.40 26.15 18.83
C GLU A 350 6.41 26.40 17.72
N SER A 351 7.71 26.44 18.06
CA SER A 351 8.77 26.65 17.07
C SER A 351 8.76 25.60 15.97
N ILE A 352 8.63 24.33 16.36
CA ILE A 352 8.60 23.20 15.42
C ILE A 352 7.33 23.25 14.57
N PHE A 353 6.16 23.38 15.18
CA PHE A 353 4.90 23.45 14.45
C PHE A 353 4.82 24.61 13.49
N SER A 354 5.40 25.78 13.85
CA SER A 354 5.46 26.96 12.97
C SER A 354 6.32 26.68 11.73
N GLN A 355 7.45 25.97 11.88
CA GLN A 355 8.29 25.58 10.75
C GLN A 355 7.58 24.57 9.85
N VAL A 356 6.95 23.55 10.42
CA VAL A 356 6.19 22.54 9.68
C VAL A 356 4.99 23.17 8.97
N TRP A 357 4.28 24.08 9.63
CA TRP A 357 3.15 24.82 9.07
C TRP A 357 3.56 25.62 7.82
N GLU A 358 4.66 26.35 7.87
CA GLU A 358 5.16 27.12 6.72
C GLU A 358 5.56 26.21 5.55
N GLU A 359 6.19 25.09 5.82
CA GLU A 359 6.56 24.12 4.79
C GLU A 359 5.31 23.48 4.13
N PHE A 360 4.27 23.15 4.90
CA PHE A 360 3.02 22.62 4.35
C PHE A 360 2.29 23.69 3.53
N ARG A 361 2.30 24.94 3.97
CA ARG A 361 1.72 26.08 3.26
C ARG A 361 2.36 26.30 1.88
N VAL A 362 3.71 26.30 1.83
CA VAL A 362 4.46 26.49 0.57
C VAL A 362 4.25 25.34 -0.40
N ARG A 363 4.00 24.12 0.10
CA ARG A 363 3.82 22.91 -0.72
C ARG A 363 2.37 22.62 -1.08
N ASN A 364 1.42 23.44 -0.64
CA ASN A 364 -0.01 23.24 -0.80
C ASN A 364 -0.48 21.87 -0.29
N LEU A 365 0.03 21.45 0.89
CA LEU A 365 -0.39 20.23 1.57
C LEU A 365 -1.56 20.58 2.50
N ASP A 366 -2.74 20.56 1.94
CA ASP A 366 -3.91 21.23 2.45
C ASP A 366 -4.42 20.62 3.76
N LEU A 367 -4.60 19.31 3.82
CA LEU A 367 -5.04 18.61 5.05
C LEU A 367 -3.99 18.74 6.16
N GLU A 368 -2.73 18.48 5.84
CA GLU A 368 -1.62 18.56 6.79
C GLU A 368 -1.49 19.97 7.36
N LEU A 369 -1.69 20.99 6.54
CA LEU A 369 -1.67 22.38 6.99
C LEU A 369 -2.78 22.64 8.03
N VAL A 370 -3.98 22.16 7.79
CA VAL A 370 -5.11 22.30 8.74
C VAL A 370 -4.81 21.55 10.03
N LEU A 371 -4.31 20.33 9.95
CA LEU A 371 -3.99 19.50 11.13
C LEU A 371 -2.86 20.12 11.98
N VAL A 372 -1.77 20.57 11.35
CA VAL A 372 -0.69 21.23 12.10
C VAL A 372 -1.12 22.60 12.64
N SER A 373 -2.09 23.29 11.99
CA SER A 373 -2.67 24.53 12.54
C SER A 373 -3.41 24.26 13.85
N ILE A 374 -4.07 23.11 13.98
CA ILE A 374 -4.72 22.69 15.23
C ILE A 374 -3.67 22.48 16.33
N ASP A 375 -2.58 21.74 16.04
CA ASP A 375 -1.49 21.49 16.98
C ASP A 375 -0.82 22.81 17.41
N LEU A 376 -0.53 23.71 16.47
CA LEU A 376 0.07 25.02 16.74
C LEU A 376 -0.86 25.90 17.58
N ALA A 377 -2.15 25.97 17.25
CA ALA A 377 -3.14 26.71 18.03
C ALA A 377 -3.25 26.16 19.45
N GLN A 378 -3.14 24.85 19.63
CA GLN A 378 -3.13 24.20 20.95
C GLN A 378 -1.89 24.61 21.76
N ALA A 379 -0.69 24.62 21.15
CA ALA A 379 0.54 25.02 21.81
C ALA A 379 0.49 26.50 22.23
N LEU A 380 0.02 27.41 21.35
CA LEU A 380 -0.19 28.82 21.64
C LEU A 380 -1.19 29.04 22.78
N THR A 381 -2.28 28.29 22.80
CA THR A 381 -3.27 28.35 23.89
C THR A 381 -2.68 27.93 25.24
N ARG A 382 -1.84 26.90 25.27
CA ARG A 382 -1.12 26.48 26.49
C ARG A 382 -0.13 27.51 26.99
N LYS A 383 0.45 28.30 26.11
CA LYS A 383 1.32 29.46 26.46
C LYS A 383 0.52 30.70 26.91
N GLY A 384 -0.80 30.69 26.80
CA GLY A 384 -1.65 31.86 27.07
C GLY A 384 -1.75 32.86 25.92
N GLU A 385 -1.22 32.51 24.73
CA GLU A 385 -1.16 33.36 23.53
C GLU A 385 -2.44 33.18 22.67
N THR A 386 -3.61 33.27 23.28
CA THR A 386 -4.92 32.99 22.62
C THR A 386 -5.22 33.92 21.44
N ALA A 387 -4.75 35.17 21.49
CA ALA A 387 -4.92 36.10 20.38
C ALA A 387 -4.16 35.60 19.13
N ARG A 388 -2.93 35.14 19.27
CA ARG A 388 -2.14 34.57 18.16
C ARG A 388 -2.77 33.27 17.63
N ALA A 389 -3.31 32.43 18.52
CA ALA A 389 -4.04 31.23 18.10
C ALA A 389 -5.28 31.57 17.25
N ALA A 390 -6.02 32.61 17.62
CA ALA A 390 -7.16 33.11 16.85
C ALA A 390 -6.76 33.72 15.48
N GLU A 391 -5.64 34.48 15.44
CA GLU A 391 -5.07 35.01 14.20
C GLU A 391 -4.65 33.90 13.25
N LEU A 392 -3.93 32.86 13.74
CA LEU A 392 -3.59 31.66 12.97
C LEU A 392 -4.83 30.98 12.39
N ALA A 393 -5.87 30.80 13.20
CA ALA A 393 -7.11 30.19 12.74
C ALA A 393 -7.82 31.04 11.68
N ALA A 394 -7.76 32.37 11.77
CA ALA A 394 -8.30 33.27 10.75
C ALA A 394 -7.51 33.22 9.44
N GLU A 395 -6.19 33.12 9.52
CA GLU A 395 -5.31 32.95 8.36
C GLU A 395 -5.60 31.61 7.66
N CYS A 396 -5.62 30.51 8.42
CA CYS A 396 -5.93 29.19 7.90
C CYS A 396 -7.33 29.13 7.23
N TYR A 397 -8.35 29.79 7.84
CA TYR A 397 -9.66 29.90 7.21
C TYR A 397 -9.61 30.59 5.84
N SER A 398 -8.80 31.63 5.73
CA SER A 398 -8.62 32.36 4.46
C SER A 398 -7.98 31.49 3.37
N ILE A 399 -7.07 30.60 3.78
CA ILE A 399 -6.44 29.61 2.90
C ILE A 399 -7.46 28.54 2.49
N MET A 400 -8.16 27.94 3.46
CA MET A 400 -9.18 26.89 3.23
C MET A 400 -10.27 27.33 2.25
N ARG A 401 -10.68 28.60 2.31
CA ARG A 401 -11.65 29.15 1.35
C ARG A 401 -11.17 29.13 -0.10
N LYS A 402 -9.87 29.24 -0.34
CA LYS A 402 -9.28 29.19 -1.70
C LYS A 402 -9.25 27.77 -2.27
N TRP A 403 -9.29 26.77 -1.42
CA TRP A 403 -9.25 25.34 -1.82
C TRP A 403 -10.61 24.76 -2.19
N HIS A 404 -11.68 25.59 -2.18
CA HIS A 404 -13.04 25.15 -2.50
C HIS A 404 -13.55 23.98 -1.64
N LEU A 405 -13.11 23.91 -0.39
CA LEU A 405 -13.59 22.89 0.57
C LEU A 405 -15.11 22.99 0.74
N HIS A 406 -15.72 21.86 1.07
CA HIS A 406 -17.16 21.83 1.33
C HIS A 406 -17.55 22.73 2.51
N LYS A 407 -18.78 23.24 2.47
CA LYS A 407 -19.29 24.24 3.43
C LYS A 407 -19.22 23.77 4.89
N ASP A 408 -19.37 22.47 5.14
CA ASP A 408 -19.38 21.92 6.51
C ASP A 408 -17.97 21.94 7.13
N ALA A 409 -16.89 21.70 6.35
CA ALA A 409 -15.51 21.87 6.82
C ALA A 409 -15.22 23.33 7.17
N LEU A 410 -15.66 24.27 6.34
CA LEU A 410 -15.51 25.71 6.64
C LEU A 410 -16.34 26.10 7.88
N ALA A 411 -17.54 25.58 8.06
CA ALA A 411 -18.36 25.82 9.23
C ALA A 411 -17.71 25.26 10.51
N ALA A 412 -17.17 24.04 10.47
CA ALA A 412 -16.43 23.45 11.58
C ALA A 412 -15.23 24.34 11.98
N TRP A 413 -14.46 24.81 11.00
CA TRP A 413 -13.35 25.71 11.27
C TRP A 413 -13.75 27.05 11.86
N ILE A 414 -14.90 27.62 11.45
CA ILE A 414 -15.45 28.84 12.05
C ILE A 414 -15.75 28.62 13.54
N VAL A 415 -16.39 27.51 13.90
CA VAL A 415 -16.66 27.16 15.31
C VAL A 415 -15.36 27.10 16.11
N PHE A 416 -14.33 26.47 15.58
CA PHE A 416 -13.01 26.37 16.20
C PHE A 416 -12.35 27.75 16.38
N ARG A 417 -12.32 28.58 15.33
CA ARG A 417 -11.78 29.94 15.35
C ARG A 417 -12.49 30.81 16.40
N ASP A 418 -13.81 30.77 16.43
CA ASP A 418 -14.61 31.58 17.36
C ASP A 418 -14.41 31.11 18.82
N ALA A 419 -14.23 29.82 19.05
CA ALA A 419 -13.86 29.27 20.35
C ALA A 419 -12.47 29.74 20.80
N LEU A 420 -11.50 29.80 19.90
CA LEU A 420 -10.15 30.36 20.18
C LEU A 420 -10.25 31.86 20.50
N ALA A 421 -10.97 32.64 19.70
CA ALA A 421 -11.10 34.09 19.87
C ALA A 421 -11.79 34.46 21.20
N SER A 422 -12.76 33.66 21.66
CA SER A 422 -13.45 33.85 22.95
C SER A 422 -12.72 33.26 24.15
N GLY A 423 -11.59 32.54 23.94
CA GLY A 423 -10.90 31.82 25.00
C GLY A 423 -11.64 30.58 25.52
N ALA A 424 -12.67 30.12 24.79
CA ALA A 424 -13.46 28.95 25.15
C ALA A 424 -12.89 27.62 24.65
N ALA A 425 -11.84 27.65 23.79
CA ALA A 425 -11.21 26.45 23.27
C ALA A 425 -10.53 25.63 24.36
N ARG A 426 -10.98 24.37 24.53
CA ARG A 426 -10.43 23.42 25.50
C ARG A 426 -9.82 22.22 24.79
N GLY A 427 -9.08 21.38 25.54
CA GLY A 427 -8.33 20.26 24.98
C GLY A 427 -9.14 19.23 24.19
N ASP A 428 -10.41 19.03 24.53
CA ASP A 428 -11.36 18.17 23.81
C ASP A 428 -11.70 18.72 22.44
N LEU A 429 -11.94 20.04 22.32
CA LEU A 429 -12.24 20.67 21.03
C LEU A 429 -11.11 20.46 20.03
N PHE A 430 -9.84 20.56 20.45
CA PHE A 430 -8.71 20.33 19.57
C PHE A 430 -8.71 18.89 19.03
N ARG A 431 -8.95 17.88 19.90
CA ARG A 431 -9.04 16.48 19.49
C ARG A 431 -10.24 16.20 18.58
N GLU A 432 -11.39 16.80 18.88
CA GLU A 432 -12.60 16.70 18.05
C GLU A 432 -12.37 17.29 16.65
N MET A 433 -11.71 18.45 16.58
CA MET A 433 -11.36 19.10 15.30
C MET A 433 -10.38 18.26 14.49
N GLU A 434 -9.32 17.73 15.12
CA GLU A 434 -8.37 16.84 14.43
C GLU A 434 -9.10 15.62 13.88
N ARG A 435 -9.91 14.93 14.69
CA ARG A 435 -10.71 13.77 14.27
C ARG A 435 -11.68 14.12 13.15
N TYR A 436 -12.35 15.25 13.25
CA TYR A 436 -13.29 15.72 12.23
C TYR A 436 -12.59 15.91 10.88
N PHE A 437 -11.46 16.64 10.83
CA PHE A 437 -10.77 16.88 9.56
C PHE A 437 -10.12 15.63 8.99
N ARG A 438 -9.61 14.72 9.80
CA ARG A 438 -9.12 13.43 9.33
C ARG A 438 -10.21 12.57 8.70
N ARG A 439 -11.44 12.69 9.19
CA ARG A 439 -12.58 11.86 8.79
C ARG A 439 -13.40 12.46 7.65
N HIS A 440 -13.48 13.78 7.59
CA HIS A 440 -14.43 14.48 6.72
C HIS A 440 -13.77 15.51 5.80
N TRP A 441 -12.50 15.31 5.47
CA TRP A 441 -11.78 16.22 4.57
C TRP A 441 -12.42 16.27 3.18
N PHE A 442 -12.77 15.12 2.65
CA PHE A 442 -13.35 14.99 1.31
C PHE A 442 -14.88 14.81 1.31
N MET A 443 -15.45 14.30 2.40
CA MET A 443 -16.87 13.98 2.49
C MET A 443 -17.60 14.89 3.48
N PRO A 444 -18.61 15.64 3.00
CA PRO A 444 -19.34 16.58 3.86
C PRO A 444 -20.03 15.90 5.04
N ALA A 445 -19.77 16.40 6.23
CA ALA A 445 -20.50 16.04 7.43
C ALA A 445 -20.59 17.25 8.36
N LYS A 446 -21.67 17.38 9.12
CA LYS A 446 -21.81 18.47 10.09
C LYS A 446 -20.96 18.22 11.32
N PHE A 447 -20.17 19.20 11.69
CA PHE A 447 -19.43 19.18 12.95
C PHE A 447 -20.39 19.47 14.11
N ALA A 448 -20.41 18.59 15.10
CA ALA A 448 -21.15 18.76 16.35
C ALA A 448 -20.17 18.60 17.51
N PRO A 449 -19.75 19.68 18.18
CA PRO A 449 -18.87 19.60 19.35
C PRO A 449 -19.52 18.77 20.46
N GLY A 450 -18.76 17.82 21.02
CA GLY A 450 -19.23 16.96 22.13
C GLY A 450 -20.04 15.72 21.70
N SER A 451 -20.02 15.37 20.40
CA SER A 451 -20.66 14.14 19.89
C SER A 451 -19.72 12.93 19.92
#